data_7aefb630d909f9181cde1a687a0054c3
#
_entry.id   7aefb630d909f9181cde1a687a0054c3
#
_cell.length_a   1.000
_cell.length_b   1.000
_cell.length_c   1.000
_cell.angle_alpha   90.00
_cell.angle_beta   90.00
_cell.angle_gamma   90.00
#
_symmetry.space_group_name_H-M   'P 1'
#
loop_
_entity.id
_entity.type
_entity.pdbx_description
1 polymer ?
#
loop_
_entity_poly.entity_id
_entity_poly.type
_entity_poly.pdbx_seq_one_letter_code
_entity_poly.pdbx_strand_id
1 'polypeptide(L)'
;MVLFDGVISITGITFFMFCLFAIAIIGYAIGRIQIKGVGLGDAAVFIVALLFGALLYDPLVEQLTLATANPEVTVNYTSNALKIVESLGLILFVTSVGFIAGPKFFGNLKRNFKSYVVLGIVIILVGGLSAVGCIYLGRTLGETNHEGFTAMVVGLLSGSLTSTPAFSAAKESVAAEHVSLVSVGYGIAYIFGVIGVVLFVQIIPKLVKADMAVERAKLSTGDDTTSKKKVFNGKLLELDGHGVAVFALAAVIGTVVGKIAIPLTSNGLDGT
;
A
#
# COMPACT_ATOMS: atom_id res chain seq x y z
N MET A 1 20.99 -3.74 19.35
CA MET A 1 22.12 -4.39 18.62
C MET A 1 23.41 -3.72 19.09
N VAL A 2 24.29 -4.48 19.70
CA VAL A 2 25.57 -3.98 20.22
C VAL A 2 26.68 -4.71 19.46
N LEU A 3 27.59 -3.98 18.83
CA LEU A 3 28.69 -4.51 18.04
C LEU A 3 30.02 -3.95 18.56
N PHE A 4 31.09 -4.73 18.42
CA PHE A 4 32.47 -4.36 18.79
C PHE A 4 32.59 -3.93 20.27
N ASP A 5 32.16 -4.79 21.21
CA ASP A 5 32.20 -4.56 22.67
C ASP A 5 31.61 -3.23 23.13
N GLY A 6 30.54 -2.80 22.46
CA GLY A 6 29.79 -1.58 22.82
C GLY A 6 30.22 -0.31 22.08
N VAL A 7 31.21 -0.38 21.20
CA VAL A 7 31.65 0.77 20.38
C VAL A 7 30.52 1.24 19.44
N ILE A 8 29.70 0.30 18.92
CA ILE A 8 28.50 0.60 18.16
C ILE A 8 27.28 0.03 18.89
N SER A 9 26.48 0.91 19.47
CA SER A 9 25.22 0.56 20.13
C SER A 9 24.05 1.20 19.40
N ILE A 10 23.27 0.39 18.67
CA ILE A 10 22.05 0.83 18.00
C ILE A 10 20.87 0.32 18.82
N THR A 11 20.20 1.22 19.55
CA THR A 11 19.12 0.89 20.49
C THR A 11 17.92 1.83 20.32
N GLY A 12 16.78 1.44 20.87
CA GLY A 12 15.57 2.25 20.92
C GLY A 12 15.07 2.66 19.52
N ILE A 13 14.69 3.93 19.37
CA ILE A 13 14.17 4.49 18.11
C ILE A 13 15.19 4.39 16.99
N THR A 14 16.49 4.51 17.29
CA THR A 14 17.55 4.38 16.27
C THR A 14 17.59 2.97 15.70
N PHE A 15 17.36 1.93 16.53
CA PHE A 15 17.26 0.56 16.06
C PHE A 15 16.04 0.38 15.14
N PHE A 16 14.89 0.97 15.51
CA PHE A 16 13.71 0.94 14.66
C PHE A 16 13.95 1.59 13.29
N MET A 17 14.55 2.79 13.26
CA MET A 17 14.91 3.46 12.01
C MET A 17 15.92 2.66 11.19
N PHE A 18 16.91 2.05 11.84
CA PHE A 18 17.85 1.16 11.19
C PHE A 18 17.14 -0.01 10.50
N CYS A 19 16.20 -0.67 11.17
CA CYS A 19 15.40 -1.75 10.59
C CYS A 19 14.61 -1.29 9.36
N LEU A 20 13.97 -0.13 9.43
CA LEU A 20 13.20 0.42 8.29
C LEU A 20 14.07 0.66 7.05
N PHE A 21 15.23 1.29 7.24
CA PHE A 21 16.15 1.56 6.12
C PHE A 21 16.82 0.27 5.63
N ALA A 22 17.14 -0.67 6.52
CA ALA A 22 17.67 -1.97 6.14
C ALA A 22 16.67 -2.76 5.27
N ILE A 23 15.40 -2.79 5.66
CA ILE A 23 14.31 -3.38 4.86
C ILE A 23 14.26 -2.74 3.47
N ALA A 24 14.31 -1.42 3.38
CA ALA A 24 14.27 -0.71 2.11
C ALA A 24 15.49 -1.07 1.24
N ILE A 25 16.70 -0.99 1.78
CA ILE A 25 17.93 -1.28 1.03
C ILE A 25 17.95 -2.73 0.52
N ILE A 26 17.70 -3.68 1.41
CA ILE A 26 17.73 -5.12 1.08
C ILE A 26 16.57 -5.43 0.10
N GLY A 27 15.38 -4.89 0.34
CA GLY A 27 14.23 -5.10 -0.52
C GLY A 27 14.45 -4.57 -1.94
N TYR A 28 14.97 -3.36 -2.10
CA TYR A 28 15.29 -2.82 -3.41
C TYR A 28 16.46 -3.56 -4.08
N ALA A 29 17.45 -4.02 -3.33
CA ALA A 29 18.53 -4.82 -3.88
C ALA A 29 18.01 -6.15 -4.44
N ILE A 30 17.16 -6.86 -3.70
CA ILE A 30 16.53 -8.11 -4.15
C ILE A 30 15.57 -7.85 -5.30
N GLY A 31 14.79 -6.77 -5.24
CA GLY A 31 13.83 -6.39 -6.29
C GLY A 31 14.46 -6.13 -7.66
N ARG A 32 15.73 -5.75 -7.71
CA ARG A 32 16.49 -5.56 -8.97
C ARG A 32 16.94 -6.86 -9.61
N ILE A 33 16.94 -7.97 -8.87
CA ILE A 33 17.35 -9.27 -9.39
C ILE A 33 16.28 -9.76 -10.36
N GLN A 34 16.68 -9.98 -11.62
CA GLN A 34 15.79 -10.52 -12.65
C GLN A 34 16.22 -11.92 -13.03
N ILE A 35 15.30 -12.88 -12.93
CA ILE A 35 15.50 -14.26 -13.36
C ILE A 35 14.71 -14.48 -14.65
N LYS A 36 15.38 -14.72 -15.76
CA LYS A 36 14.77 -14.89 -17.11
C LYS A 36 13.85 -13.71 -17.51
N GLY A 37 14.21 -12.48 -17.10
CA GLY A 37 13.42 -11.28 -17.37
C GLY A 37 12.20 -11.09 -16.47
N VAL A 38 12.11 -11.85 -15.37
CA VAL A 38 11.11 -11.71 -14.32
C VAL A 38 11.79 -11.18 -13.07
N GLY A 39 11.35 -10.05 -12.55
CA GLY A 39 11.85 -9.48 -11.31
C GLY A 39 10.69 -9.12 -10.37
N LEU A 40 10.94 -9.19 -9.07
CA LEU A 40 9.94 -8.83 -8.05
C LEU A 40 9.71 -7.32 -7.95
N GLY A 41 10.69 -6.50 -8.42
CA GLY A 41 10.58 -5.06 -8.32
C GLY A 41 10.34 -4.60 -6.87
N ASP A 42 9.48 -3.61 -6.68
CA ASP A 42 9.18 -3.03 -5.36
C ASP A 42 8.49 -4.01 -4.40
N ALA A 43 7.88 -5.09 -4.92
CA ALA A 43 7.27 -6.13 -4.09
C ALA A 43 8.28 -6.87 -3.21
N ALA A 44 9.55 -6.90 -3.60
CA ALA A 44 10.61 -7.48 -2.77
C ALA A 44 10.76 -6.76 -1.43
N VAL A 45 10.53 -5.43 -1.38
CA VAL A 45 10.57 -4.66 -0.14
C VAL A 45 9.52 -5.18 0.86
N PHE A 46 8.31 -5.47 0.37
CA PHE A 46 7.25 -6.04 1.22
C PHE A 46 7.62 -7.43 1.75
N ILE A 47 8.17 -8.30 0.90
CA ILE A 47 8.60 -9.65 1.33
C ILE A 47 9.71 -9.55 2.38
N VAL A 48 10.68 -8.66 2.18
CA VAL A 48 11.75 -8.41 3.16
C VAL A 48 11.17 -7.86 4.45
N ALA A 49 10.19 -6.94 4.40
CA ALA A 49 9.52 -6.42 5.58
C ALA A 49 8.82 -7.52 6.39
N LEU A 50 8.14 -8.47 5.71
CA LEU A 50 7.53 -9.63 6.38
C LEU A 50 8.58 -10.52 7.07
N LEU A 51 9.71 -10.78 6.42
CA LEU A 51 10.81 -11.55 7.01
C LEU A 51 11.41 -10.84 8.22
N PHE A 52 11.65 -9.53 8.11
CA PHE A 52 12.11 -8.73 9.24
C PHE A 52 11.11 -8.71 10.39
N GLY A 53 9.81 -8.57 10.09
CA GLY A 53 8.76 -8.65 11.09
C GLY A 53 8.74 -10.00 11.81
N ALA A 54 8.90 -11.10 11.06
CA ALA A 54 8.93 -12.43 11.65
C ALA A 54 10.16 -12.70 12.51
N LEU A 55 11.32 -12.09 12.18
CA LEU A 55 12.59 -12.38 12.84
C LEU A 55 12.96 -11.36 13.93
N LEU A 56 12.56 -10.10 13.75
CA LEU A 56 13.02 -8.98 14.58
C LEU A 56 11.89 -8.27 15.33
N TYR A 57 10.67 -8.81 15.32
CA TYR A 57 9.55 -8.20 16.04
C TYR A 57 9.79 -8.18 17.55
N ASP A 58 10.20 -9.31 18.16
CA ASP A 58 10.46 -9.39 19.59
C ASP A 58 11.63 -8.49 20.03
N PRO A 59 12.81 -8.50 19.33
CA PRO A 59 13.84 -7.51 19.57
C PRO A 59 13.37 -6.06 19.42
N LEU A 60 12.48 -5.76 18.46
CA LEU A 60 11.95 -4.42 18.29
C LEU A 60 11.04 -4.01 19.46
N VAL A 61 10.19 -4.91 19.94
CA VAL A 61 9.34 -4.72 21.11
C VAL A 61 10.18 -4.41 22.34
N GLU A 62 11.23 -5.16 22.56
CA GLU A 62 12.17 -4.94 23.69
C GLU A 62 12.82 -3.56 23.60
N GLN A 63 13.31 -3.17 22.41
CA GLN A 63 13.97 -1.88 22.19
C GLN A 63 13.03 -0.67 22.32
N LEU A 64 11.75 -0.83 22.05
CA LEU A 64 10.74 0.22 22.13
C LEU A 64 9.90 0.15 23.41
N THR A 65 10.30 -0.67 24.37
CA THR A 65 9.71 -0.72 25.71
C THR A 65 10.54 0.15 26.66
N LEU A 66 9.90 1.15 27.26
CA LEU A 66 10.53 2.07 28.19
C LEU A 66 10.06 1.78 29.61
N ALA A 67 11.00 1.77 30.56
CA ALA A 67 10.70 1.78 31.97
C ALA A 67 10.12 3.15 32.36
N THR A 68 9.05 3.15 33.13
CA THR A 68 8.48 4.37 33.69
C THR A 68 9.16 4.70 35.05
N ALA A 69 8.78 5.84 35.65
CA ALA A 69 9.25 6.22 36.97
C ALA A 69 8.86 5.18 38.06
N ASN A 70 7.84 4.36 37.80
CA ASN A 70 7.49 3.20 38.62
C ASN A 70 8.14 1.96 37.99
N PRO A 71 9.10 1.29 38.68
CA PRO A 71 9.85 0.15 38.13
C PRO A 71 8.99 -1.05 37.70
N GLU A 72 7.77 -1.16 38.25
CA GLU A 72 6.84 -2.24 37.92
C GLU A 72 6.01 -1.98 36.64
N VAL A 73 6.09 -0.76 36.11
CA VAL A 73 5.31 -0.35 34.94
C VAL A 73 6.23 -0.08 33.76
N THR A 74 6.09 -0.87 32.69
CA THR A 74 6.75 -0.63 31.41
C THR A 74 5.71 -0.20 30.39
N VAL A 75 6.06 0.73 29.50
CA VAL A 75 5.21 1.17 28.40
C VAL A 75 5.83 0.77 27.07
N ASN A 76 5.09 0.01 26.31
CA ASN A 76 5.49 -0.42 24.98
C ASN A 76 4.96 0.54 23.92
N TYR A 77 5.87 1.13 23.14
CA TYR A 77 5.54 2.09 22.08
C TYR A 77 5.58 1.48 20.67
N THR A 78 5.82 0.17 20.54
CA THR A 78 6.04 -0.48 19.23
C THR A 78 4.85 -0.29 18.29
N SER A 79 3.63 -0.56 18.73
CA SER A 79 2.44 -0.40 17.89
C SER A 79 2.20 1.06 17.50
N ASN A 80 2.44 2.01 18.38
CA ASN A 80 2.32 3.43 18.07
C ASN A 80 3.39 3.89 17.05
N ALA A 81 4.63 3.45 17.22
CA ALA A 81 5.72 3.75 16.31
C ALA A 81 5.45 3.19 14.90
N LEU A 82 5.00 1.93 14.81
CA LEU A 82 4.61 1.31 13.55
C LEU A 82 3.44 2.05 12.90
N LYS A 83 2.42 2.44 13.66
CA LYS A 83 1.25 3.19 13.16
C LYS A 83 1.63 4.57 12.62
N ILE A 84 2.58 5.26 13.26
CA ILE A 84 3.09 6.55 12.77
C ILE A 84 3.78 6.37 11.42
N VAL A 85 4.67 5.36 11.30
CA VAL A 85 5.39 5.09 10.05
C VAL A 85 4.44 4.62 8.95
N GLU A 86 3.46 3.78 9.27
CA GLU A 86 2.40 3.35 8.34
C GLU A 86 1.63 4.56 7.80
N SER A 87 1.16 5.44 8.67
CA SER A 87 0.40 6.63 8.28
C SER A 87 1.24 7.59 7.43
N LEU A 88 2.49 7.82 7.82
CA LEU A 88 3.43 8.65 7.06
C LEU A 88 3.69 8.05 5.68
N GLY A 89 3.99 6.75 5.63
CA GLY A 89 4.22 6.02 4.38
C GLY A 89 3.01 6.08 3.44
N LEU A 90 1.80 5.93 3.98
CA LEU A 90 0.56 6.03 3.20
C LEU A 90 0.38 7.45 2.63
N ILE A 91 0.57 8.50 3.42
CA ILE A 91 0.47 9.89 2.96
C ILE A 91 1.49 10.15 1.84
N LEU A 92 2.75 9.74 2.04
CA LEU A 92 3.80 9.89 1.03
C LEU A 92 3.47 9.14 -0.25
N PHE A 93 3.00 7.91 -0.14
CA PHE A 93 2.61 7.07 -1.28
C PHE A 93 1.46 7.69 -2.07
N VAL A 94 0.34 8.03 -1.40
CA VAL A 94 -0.86 8.57 -2.06
C VAL A 94 -0.56 9.91 -2.72
N THR A 95 0.20 10.79 -2.03
CA THR A 95 0.61 12.09 -2.58
C THR A 95 1.49 11.91 -3.82
N SER A 96 2.48 11.00 -3.77
CA SER A 96 3.35 10.71 -4.92
C SER A 96 2.55 10.18 -6.12
N VAL A 97 1.64 9.23 -5.89
CA VAL A 97 0.75 8.70 -6.94
C VAL A 97 -0.12 9.83 -7.52
N GLY A 98 -0.64 10.72 -6.67
CA GLY A 98 -1.39 11.88 -7.11
C GLY A 98 -0.60 12.80 -8.04
N PHE A 99 0.66 13.08 -7.72
CA PHE A 99 1.54 13.87 -8.59
C PHE A 99 1.87 13.19 -9.93
N ILE A 100 2.07 11.87 -9.91
CA ILE A 100 2.36 11.09 -11.12
C ILE A 100 1.13 10.99 -12.03
N ALA A 101 -0.02 10.63 -11.46
CA ALA A 101 -1.24 10.35 -12.22
C ALA A 101 -2.06 11.62 -12.54
N GLY A 102 -2.08 12.61 -11.63
CA GLY A 102 -2.95 13.79 -11.69
C GLY A 102 -2.88 14.57 -13.00
N PRO A 103 -1.71 14.94 -13.52
CA PRO A 103 -1.59 15.78 -14.72
C PRO A 103 -2.25 15.20 -15.96
N LYS A 104 -2.30 13.86 -16.05
CA LYS A 104 -2.87 13.13 -17.19
C LYS A 104 -4.21 12.49 -16.90
N PHE A 105 -4.69 12.58 -15.66
CA PHE A 105 -5.85 11.83 -15.17
C PHE A 105 -7.12 12.14 -15.99
N PHE A 106 -7.52 13.41 -16.04
CA PHE A 106 -8.77 13.77 -16.72
C PHE A 106 -8.73 13.56 -18.25
N GLY A 107 -7.57 13.78 -18.87
CA GLY A 107 -7.40 13.51 -20.29
C GLY A 107 -7.50 12.03 -20.61
N ASN A 108 -6.81 11.20 -19.86
CA ASN A 108 -6.83 9.75 -20.02
C ASN A 108 -8.16 9.14 -19.59
N LEU A 109 -8.81 9.66 -18.55
CA LEU A 109 -10.12 9.21 -18.09
C LEU A 109 -11.16 9.34 -19.21
N LYS A 110 -11.26 10.54 -19.81
CA LYS A 110 -12.23 10.79 -20.89
C LYS A 110 -12.02 9.88 -22.11
N ARG A 111 -10.75 9.61 -22.45
CA ARG A 111 -10.39 8.84 -23.65
C ARG A 111 -10.50 7.33 -23.43
N ASN A 112 -10.05 6.86 -22.29
CA ASN A 112 -9.92 5.43 -21.99
C ASN A 112 -11.02 4.91 -21.05
N PHE A 113 -12.05 5.72 -20.79
CA PHE A 113 -13.11 5.41 -19.84
C PHE A 113 -13.75 4.05 -20.11
N LYS A 114 -14.18 3.81 -21.37
CA LYS A 114 -14.85 2.55 -21.72
C LYS A 114 -13.95 1.32 -21.58
N SER A 115 -12.67 1.43 -21.90
CA SER A 115 -11.76 0.28 -21.94
C SER A 115 -11.15 -0.02 -20.59
N TYR A 116 -10.66 0.99 -19.86
CA TYR A 116 -9.88 0.75 -18.64
C TYR A 116 -10.68 0.97 -17.38
N VAL A 117 -11.50 2.02 -17.32
CA VAL A 117 -12.28 2.34 -16.13
C VAL A 117 -13.40 1.31 -15.91
N VAL A 118 -14.12 0.97 -16.98
CA VAL A 118 -15.17 -0.06 -16.90
C VAL A 118 -14.58 -1.42 -16.52
N LEU A 119 -13.46 -1.80 -17.14
CA LEU A 119 -12.77 -3.05 -16.80
C LEU A 119 -12.31 -3.06 -15.34
N GLY A 120 -11.73 -1.95 -14.86
CA GLY A 120 -11.33 -1.81 -13.46
C GLY A 120 -12.51 -1.94 -12.50
N ILE A 121 -13.64 -1.29 -12.80
CA ILE A 121 -14.87 -1.42 -12.01
C ILE A 121 -15.37 -2.87 -12.00
N VAL A 122 -15.39 -3.54 -13.14
CA VAL A 122 -15.82 -4.94 -13.24
C VAL A 122 -14.92 -5.85 -12.39
N ILE A 123 -13.61 -5.67 -12.45
CA ILE A 123 -12.65 -6.46 -11.64
C ILE A 123 -12.92 -6.26 -10.14
N ILE A 124 -13.11 -5.02 -9.70
CA ILE A 124 -13.38 -4.71 -8.28
C ILE A 124 -14.72 -5.33 -7.84
N LEU A 125 -15.75 -5.20 -8.65
CA LEU A 125 -17.08 -5.77 -8.34
C LEU A 125 -17.03 -7.30 -8.28
N VAL A 126 -16.41 -7.94 -9.26
CA VAL A 126 -16.25 -9.41 -9.28
C VAL A 126 -15.42 -9.87 -8.09
N GLY A 127 -14.32 -9.17 -7.78
CA GLY A 127 -13.51 -9.46 -6.60
C GLY A 127 -14.33 -9.34 -5.30
N GLY A 128 -15.09 -8.26 -5.14
CA GLY A 128 -15.97 -8.05 -3.99
C GLY A 128 -17.05 -9.14 -3.87
N LEU A 129 -17.73 -9.47 -4.97
CA LEU A 129 -18.74 -10.55 -4.98
C LEU A 129 -18.11 -11.91 -4.66
N SER A 130 -16.91 -12.18 -5.15
CA SER A 130 -16.17 -13.40 -4.81
C SER A 130 -15.82 -13.47 -3.32
N ALA A 131 -15.39 -12.34 -2.72
CA ALA A 131 -15.12 -12.26 -1.30
C ALA A 131 -16.39 -12.53 -0.46
N VAL A 132 -17.52 -11.92 -0.84
CA VAL A 132 -18.82 -12.19 -0.21
C VAL A 132 -19.18 -13.66 -0.34
N GLY A 133 -19.02 -14.24 -1.53
CA GLY A 133 -19.25 -15.67 -1.77
C GLY A 133 -18.39 -16.56 -0.87
N CYS A 134 -17.11 -16.23 -0.70
CA CYS A 134 -16.21 -16.96 0.21
C CYS A 134 -16.65 -16.85 1.67
N ILE A 135 -17.13 -15.67 2.11
CA ILE A 135 -17.64 -15.48 3.47
C ILE A 135 -18.87 -16.38 3.72
N TYR A 136 -19.82 -16.40 2.78
CA TYR A 136 -21.00 -17.26 2.89
C TYR A 136 -20.61 -18.75 2.87
N LEU A 137 -19.67 -19.13 2.01
CA LEU A 137 -19.17 -20.50 1.94
C LEU A 137 -18.49 -20.91 3.26
N GLY A 138 -17.65 -20.05 3.84
CA GLY A 138 -17.02 -20.29 5.13
C GLY A 138 -18.05 -20.55 6.24
N ARG A 139 -19.10 -19.73 6.29
CA ARG A 139 -20.22 -19.93 7.23
C ARG A 139 -20.91 -21.28 7.06
N THR A 140 -21.16 -21.70 5.83
CA THR A 140 -21.78 -23.01 5.55
C THR A 140 -20.86 -24.20 5.86
N LEU A 141 -19.54 -23.99 5.81
CA LEU A 141 -18.53 -24.99 6.16
C LEU A 141 -18.25 -25.08 7.67
N GLY A 142 -18.95 -24.30 8.48
CA GLY A 142 -18.86 -24.38 9.94
C GLY A 142 -17.87 -23.43 10.59
N GLU A 143 -17.46 -22.36 9.89
CA GLU A 143 -16.68 -21.29 10.51
C GLU A 143 -17.50 -20.59 11.60
N THR A 144 -17.02 -20.61 12.82
CA THR A 144 -17.72 -20.06 13.99
C THR A 144 -17.36 -18.61 14.29
N ASN A 145 -16.14 -18.18 13.95
CA ASN A 145 -15.70 -16.79 14.11
C ASN A 145 -16.04 -15.97 12.86
N HIS A 146 -17.31 -15.64 12.70
CA HIS A 146 -17.81 -14.95 11.50
C HIS A 146 -17.16 -13.57 11.28
N GLU A 147 -16.91 -12.81 12.33
CA GLU A 147 -16.31 -11.47 12.23
C GLU A 147 -14.83 -11.54 11.89
N GLY A 148 -14.06 -12.38 12.61
CA GLY A 148 -12.65 -12.58 12.33
C GLY A 148 -12.41 -13.17 10.93
N PHE A 149 -13.24 -14.12 10.50
CA PHE A 149 -13.16 -14.69 9.14
C PHE A 149 -13.47 -13.63 8.08
N THR A 150 -14.50 -12.80 8.30
CA THR A 150 -14.84 -11.69 7.39
C THR A 150 -13.67 -10.71 7.29
N ALA A 151 -13.08 -10.32 8.42
CA ALA A 151 -11.91 -9.43 8.46
C ALA A 151 -10.73 -10.00 7.65
N MET A 152 -10.45 -11.30 7.81
CA MET A 152 -9.39 -11.97 7.05
C MET A 152 -9.69 -12.00 5.55
N VAL A 153 -10.94 -12.28 5.13
CA VAL A 153 -11.33 -12.32 3.71
C VAL A 153 -11.26 -10.92 3.07
N VAL A 154 -11.62 -9.86 3.81
CA VAL A 154 -11.45 -8.47 3.33
C VAL A 154 -9.97 -8.12 3.17
N GLY A 155 -9.13 -8.60 4.08
CA GLY A 155 -7.67 -8.54 3.95
C GLY A 155 -7.17 -9.28 2.70
N LEU A 156 -7.63 -10.52 2.47
CA LEU A 156 -7.32 -11.30 1.27
C LEU A 156 -7.72 -10.55 -0.02
N LEU A 157 -8.90 -9.94 -0.04
CA LEU A 157 -9.36 -9.16 -1.21
C LEU A 157 -8.43 -7.98 -1.49
N SER A 158 -8.13 -7.17 -0.48
CA SER A 158 -7.25 -6.01 -0.64
C SER A 158 -5.82 -6.39 -1.04
N GLY A 159 -5.32 -7.52 -0.50
CA GLY A 159 -4.02 -8.09 -0.85
C GLY A 159 -3.95 -8.63 -2.27
N SER A 160 -4.97 -9.39 -2.70
CA SER A 160 -5.03 -9.94 -4.06
C SER A 160 -5.11 -8.86 -5.14
N LEU A 161 -5.79 -7.74 -4.83
CA LEU A 161 -5.84 -6.55 -5.68
C LEU A 161 -4.58 -5.68 -5.57
N THR A 162 -3.62 -6.05 -4.73
CA THR A 162 -2.40 -5.29 -4.46
C THR A 162 -2.66 -3.82 -4.08
N SER A 163 -3.78 -3.58 -3.39
CA SER A 163 -4.26 -2.24 -3.08
C SER A 163 -3.98 -1.85 -1.63
N THR A 164 -2.89 -1.10 -1.41
CA THR A 164 -2.57 -0.54 -0.08
C THR A 164 -3.66 0.40 0.45
N PRO A 165 -4.29 1.28 -0.35
CA PRO A 165 -5.40 2.08 0.13
C PRO A 165 -6.61 1.25 0.59
N ALA A 166 -6.95 0.18 -0.14
CA ALA A 166 -8.01 -0.73 0.25
C ALA A 166 -7.67 -1.48 1.54
N PHE A 167 -6.41 -1.85 1.75
CA PHE A 167 -5.95 -2.45 2.99
C PHE A 167 -6.11 -1.51 4.19
N SER A 168 -5.74 -0.23 4.06
CA SER A 168 -5.92 0.75 5.13
C SER A 168 -7.41 0.95 5.45
N ALA A 169 -8.26 1.09 4.44
CA ALA A 169 -9.70 1.19 4.62
C ALA A 169 -10.30 -0.06 5.28
N ALA A 170 -9.81 -1.25 4.91
CA ALA A 170 -10.23 -2.51 5.52
C ALA A 170 -9.90 -2.56 7.02
N LYS A 171 -8.72 -2.08 7.43
CA LYS A 171 -8.31 -2.02 8.84
C LYS A 171 -9.17 -1.06 9.66
N GLU A 172 -9.61 0.05 9.05
CA GLU A 172 -10.48 1.03 9.71
C GLU A 172 -11.95 0.57 9.79
N SER A 173 -12.37 -0.39 8.96
CA SER A 173 -13.75 -0.88 8.89
C SER A 173 -14.05 -2.06 9.81
N VAL A 174 -13.06 -2.61 10.49
CA VAL A 174 -13.22 -3.76 11.41
C VAL A 174 -12.97 -3.35 12.86
N ALA A 175 -13.49 -4.14 13.81
CA ALA A 175 -13.20 -3.95 15.23
C ALA A 175 -11.70 -4.12 15.50
N ALA A 176 -11.17 -3.38 16.51
CA ALA A 176 -9.74 -3.33 16.82
C ALA A 176 -9.11 -4.71 17.05
N GLU A 177 -9.87 -5.65 17.60
CA GLU A 177 -9.45 -7.04 17.84
C GLU A 177 -9.23 -7.85 16.55
N HIS A 178 -9.86 -7.45 15.44
CA HIS A 178 -9.78 -8.15 14.15
C HIS A 178 -8.80 -7.50 13.15
N VAL A 179 -8.21 -6.35 13.47
CA VAL A 179 -7.24 -5.65 12.60
C VAL A 179 -6.05 -6.53 12.22
N SER A 180 -5.59 -7.37 13.16
CA SER A 180 -4.51 -8.33 12.88
C SER A 180 -4.87 -9.34 11.82
N LEU A 181 -6.12 -9.82 11.79
CA LEU A 181 -6.62 -10.78 10.80
C LEU A 181 -6.71 -10.17 9.40
N VAL A 182 -7.09 -8.89 9.28
CA VAL A 182 -7.01 -8.14 8.01
C VAL A 182 -5.57 -8.12 7.51
N SER A 183 -4.61 -7.86 8.40
CA SER A 183 -3.18 -7.80 8.05
C SER A 183 -2.63 -9.15 7.61
N VAL A 184 -3.03 -10.24 8.27
CA VAL A 184 -2.67 -11.62 7.89
C VAL A 184 -3.25 -11.95 6.50
N GLY A 185 -4.54 -11.71 6.29
CA GLY A 185 -5.17 -11.92 4.99
C GLY A 185 -4.50 -11.14 3.87
N TYR A 186 -4.22 -9.85 4.10
CA TYR A 186 -3.50 -9.01 3.15
C TYR A 186 -2.12 -9.57 2.82
N GLY A 187 -1.32 -9.89 3.85
CA GLY A 187 0.04 -10.38 3.66
C GLY A 187 0.10 -11.66 2.82
N ILE A 188 -0.78 -12.63 3.10
CA ILE A 188 -0.86 -13.87 2.33
C ILE A 188 -1.23 -13.57 0.88
N ALA A 189 -2.32 -12.86 0.64
CA ALA A 189 -2.84 -12.63 -0.70
C ALA A 189 -1.97 -11.69 -1.53
N TYR A 190 -1.30 -10.72 -0.91
CA TYR A 190 -0.44 -9.75 -1.59
C TYR A 190 0.70 -10.43 -2.34
N ILE A 191 1.36 -11.41 -1.72
CA ILE A 191 2.45 -12.17 -2.36
C ILE A 191 1.94 -12.85 -3.64
N PHE A 192 0.79 -13.54 -3.54
CA PHE A 192 0.18 -14.21 -4.70
C PHE A 192 -0.32 -13.22 -5.74
N GLY A 193 -0.90 -12.10 -5.31
CA GLY A 193 -1.36 -11.01 -6.19
C GLY A 193 -0.22 -10.44 -7.02
N VAL A 194 0.90 -10.10 -6.40
CA VAL A 194 2.07 -9.54 -7.09
C VAL A 194 2.70 -10.56 -8.05
N ILE A 195 2.97 -11.77 -7.57
CA ILE A 195 3.56 -12.82 -8.41
C ILE A 195 2.60 -13.14 -9.57
N GLY A 196 1.30 -13.26 -9.29
CA GLY A 196 0.26 -13.52 -10.29
C GLY A 196 0.21 -12.46 -11.37
N VAL A 197 0.20 -11.18 -11.01
CA VAL A 197 0.19 -10.06 -11.96
C VAL A 197 1.47 -10.05 -12.81
N VAL A 198 2.63 -10.23 -12.19
CA VAL A 198 3.92 -10.28 -12.91
C VAL A 198 3.95 -11.43 -13.91
N LEU A 199 3.54 -12.62 -13.49
CA LEU A 199 3.46 -13.77 -14.37
C LEU A 199 2.43 -13.57 -15.49
N PHE A 200 1.26 -13.06 -15.17
CA PHE A 200 0.19 -12.78 -16.13
C PHE A 200 0.68 -11.84 -17.23
N VAL A 201 1.25 -10.69 -16.85
CA VAL A 201 1.73 -9.67 -17.82
C VAL A 201 2.86 -10.22 -18.69
N GLN A 202 3.64 -11.17 -18.22
CA GLN A 202 4.76 -11.74 -18.99
C GLN A 202 4.37 -12.96 -19.82
N ILE A 203 3.42 -13.78 -19.36
CA ILE A 203 3.02 -15.03 -20.02
C ILE A 203 1.95 -14.77 -21.07
N ILE A 204 0.93 -13.96 -20.74
CA ILE A 204 -0.22 -13.75 -21.63
C ILE A 204 0.16 -13.20 -23.01
N PRO A 205 1.00 -12.17 -23.15
CA PRO A 205 1.42 -11.70 -24.47
C PRO A 205 2.08 -12.78 -25.32
N LYS A 206 2.86 -13.67 -24.69
CA LYS A 206 3.50 -14.79 -25.38
C LYS A 206 2.48 -15.86 -25.80
N LEU A 207 1.49 -16.13 -24.95
CA LEU A 207 0.44 -17.13 -25.21
C LEU A 207 -0.47 -16.69 -26.36
N VAL A 208 -0.84 -15.40 -26.39
CA VAL A 208 -1.71 -14.80 -27.43
C VAL A 208 -0.90 -14.42 -28.67
N LYS A 209 0.43 -14.62 -28.66
CA LYS A 209 1.35 -14.21 -29.74
C LYS A 209 1.19 -12.73 -30.11
N ALA A 210 0.95 -11.88 -29.11
CA ALA A 210 0.78 -10.44 -29.32
C ALA A 210 2.15 -9.79 -29.63
N ASP A 211 2.19 -8.96 -30.68
CA ASP A 211 3.33 -8.09 -30.93
C ASP A 211 3.22 -6.86 -30.02
N MET A 212 4.02 -6.85 -28.96
CA MET A 212 4.02 -5.78 -27.97
C MET A 212 4.45 -4.42 -28.54
N ALA A 213 5.20 -4.38 -29.65
CA ALA A 213 5.56 -3.14 -30.31
C ALA A 213 4.34 -2.53 -31.02
N VAL A 214 3.56 -3.37 -31.70
CA VAL A 214 2.32 -2.96 -32.36
C VAL A 214 1.26 -2.54 -31.31
N GLU A 215 1.12 -3.31 -30.22
CA GLU A 215 0.15 -2.96 -29.16
C GLU A 215 0.53 -1.67 -28.43
N ARG A 216 1.81 -1.43 -28.19
CA ARG A 216 2.29 -0.15 -27.63
C ARG A 216 2.07 1.02 -28.61
N ALA A 217 2.26 0.82 -29.89
CA ALA A 217 2.00 1.85 -30.91
C ALA A 217 0.52 2.27 -30.92
N LYS A 218 -0.42 1.35 -30.69
CA LYS A 218 -1.85 1.67 -30.54
C LYS A 218 -2.13 2.56 -29.31
N LEU A 219 -1.34 2.44 -28.26
CA LEU A 219 -1.45 3.26 -27.06
C LEU A 219 -0.76 4.62 -27.22
N SER A 220 0.37 4.66 -27.93
CA SER A 220 1.18 5.88 -28.12
C SER A 220 0.61 6.85 -29.16
N THR A 221 -0.20 6.38 -30.11
CA THR A 221 -0.95 7.28 -31.01
C THR A 221 -1.90 8.23 -30.27
N GLY A 222 -1.91 8.16 -28.97
CA GLY A 222 -2.66 9.00 -28.10
C GLY A 222 -1.89 10.09 -27.37
N ASP A 223 -0.59 10.02 -27.36
CA ASP A 223 0.26 10.99 -26.68
C ASP A 223 0.65 12.20 -27.56
N ASP A 224 0.44 12.09 -28.89
CA ASP A 224 0.86 13.08 -29.88
C ASP A 224 -0.15 14.18 -30.20
N THR A 225 -1.35 14.15 -29.63
CA THR A 225 -2.12 15.38 -29.58
C THR A 225 -1.51 16.25 -28.48
N THR A 226 -0.49 16.98 -28.87
CA THR A 226 -0.09 18.25 -28.27
C THR A 226 -1.28 18.88 -27.51
N SER A 227 -1.49 18.48 -26.27
CA SER A 227 -1.94 19.44 -25.29
C SER A 227 -0.89 20.54 -25.41
N LYS A 228 -1.18 21.56 -26.22
CA LYS A 228 -0.48 22.84 -26.14
C LYS A 228 -0.44 23.10 -24.66
N LYS A 229 0.73 22.90 -24.03
CA LYS A 229 0.98 23.38 -22.68
C LYS A 229 0.55 24.83 -22.77
N LYS A 230 -0.58 25.19 -22.18
CA LYS A 230 -0.84 26.58 -21.85
C LYS A 230 0.35 26.94 -20.98
N VAL A 231 1.36 27.51 -21.62
CA VAL A 231 2.49 28.08 -20.92
C VAL A 231 1.85 29.13 -20.03
N PHE A 232 1.79 28.84 -18.76
CA PHE A 232 1.31 29.78 -17.76
C PHE A 232 2.31 30.94 -17.79
N ASN A 233 1.93 32.04 -18.39
CA ASN A 233 2.74 33.27 -18.50
C ASN A 233 2.84 34.05 -17.16
N GLY A 234 2.40 33.46 -16.06
CA GLY A 234 2.56 34.05 -14.73
C GLY A 234 3.89 33.64 -14.08
N LYS A 235 4.40 34.48 -13.17
CA LYS A 235 5.51 34.10 -12.30
C LYS A 235 5.07 32.89 -11.46
N LEU A 236 5.63 31.72 -11.74
CA LEU A 236 5.50 30.56 -10.87
C LEU A 236 6.26 30.90 -9.57
N LEU A 237 5.58 30.81 -8.45
CA LEU A 237 6.23 30.92 -7.15
C LEU A 237 7.03 29.62 -6.96
N GLU A 238 8.34 29.72 -7.06
CA GLU A 238 9.24 28.64 -6.74
C GLU A 238 9.39 28.60 -5.21
N LEU A 239 8.61 27.74 -4.55
CA LEU A 239 8.59 27.64 -3.09
C LEU A 239 9.87 26.99 -2.54
N ASP A 240 10.39 26.01 -3.27
CA ASP A 240 11.66 25.37 -2.97
C ASP A 240 12.24 24.66 -4.21
N GLY A 241 13.57 24.53 -4.27
CA GLY A 241 14.27 23.94 -5.42
C GLY A 241 14.08 22.42 -5.57
N HIS A 242 13.49 21.74 -4.58
CA HIS A 242 13.30 20.29 -4.56
C HIS A 242 11.84 19.85 -4.66
N GLY A 243 10.89 20.79 -4.64
CA GLY A 243 9.45 20.51 -4.69
C GLY A 243 8.85 19.94 -3.39
N VAL A 244 9.61 19.92 -2.29
CA VAL A 244 9.18 19.40 -0.99
C VAL A 244 8.04 20.22 -0.40
N ALA A 245 8.09 21.56 -0.54
CA ALA A 245 7.05 22.44 -0.03
C ALA A 245 5.71 22.21 -0.75
N VAL A 246 5.74 22.03 -2.07
CA VAL A 246 4.53 21.74 -2.87
C VAL A 246 3.97 20.36 -2.49
N PHE A 247 4.85 19.38 -2.29
CA PHE A 247 4.47 18.05 -1.84
C PHE A 247 3.81 18.10 -0.45
N ALA A 248 4.43 18.79 0.50
CA ALA A 248 3.90 18.95 1.86
C ALA A 248 2.54 19.68 1.85
N LEU A 249 2.40 20.74 1.03
CA LEU A 249 1.14 21.46 0.87
C LEU A 249 0.03 20.55 0.34
N ALA A 250 0.33 19.73 -0.67
CA ALA A 250 -0.64 18.76 -1.21
C ALA A 250 -1.06 17.71 -0.16
N ALA A 251 -0.10 17.21 0.63
CA ALA A 251 -0.38 16.28 1.72
C ALA A 251 -1.28 16.92 2.80
N VAL A 252 -1.01 18.15 3.19
CA VAL A 252 -1.83 18.91 4.17
C VAL A 252 -3.26 19.10 3.64
N ILE A 253 -3.40 19.60 2.41
CA ILE A 253 -4.72 19.79 1.79
C ILE A 253 -5.47 18.45 1.71
N GLY A 254 -4.80 17.39 1.26
CA GLY A 254 -5.39 16.05 1.18
C GLY A 254 -5.86 15.52 2.53
N THR A 255 -5.08 15.73 3.58
CA THR A 255 -5.44 15.34 4.96
C THR A 255 -6.67 16.12 5.46
N VAL A 256 -6.73 17.41 5.20
CA VAL A 256 -7.89 18.25 5.59
C VAL A 256 -9.15 17.83 4.84
N VAL A 257 -9.06 17.63 3.51
CA VAL A 257 -10.19 17.16 2.69
C VAL A 257 -10.66 15.77 3.11
N GLY A 258 -9.72 14.87 3.44
CA GLY A 258 -10.03 13.53 3.91
C GLY A 258 -10.74 13.46 5.27
N LYS A 259 -10.71 14.55 6.05
CA LYS A 259 -11.46 14.66 7.32
C LYS A 259 -12.88 15.23 7.16
N ILE A 260 -13.29 15.57 5.95
CA ILE A 260 -14.65 16.00 5.69
C ILE A 260 -15.57 14.77 5.74
N ALA A 261 -16.32 14.64 6.83
CA ALA A 261 -17.32 13.58 6.99
C ALA A 261 -18.54 13.91 6.15
N ILE A 262 -18.87 13.04 5.18
CA ILE A 262 -20.10 13.13 4.40
C ILE A 262 -21.06 12.08 4.96
N PRO A 263 -22.17 12.45 5.63
CA PRO A 263 -23.13 11.48 6.13
C PRO A 263 -23.85 10.83 4.93
N LEU A 264 -23.50 9.58 4.64
CA LEU A 264 -24.07 8.81 3.52
C LEU A 264 -25.41 8.15 3.87
N THR A 265 -25.77 8.05 5.14
CA THR A 265 -27.08 7.53 5.59
C THR A 265 -27.51 8.18 6.91
N SER A 266 -28.83 8.41 7.05
CA SER A 266 -29.42 8.92 8.28
C SER A 266 -29.67 7.84 9.35
N ASN A 267 -29.23 6.60 9.13
CA ASN A 267 -29.39 5.49 10.08
C ASN A 267 -28.02 5.02 10.56
N GLY A 268 -27.69 5.49 11.75
CA GLY A 268 -26.80 4.91 12.74
C GLY A 268 -25.72 3.92 12.28
N LEU A 269 -24.58 4.44 11.87
CA LEU A 269 -23.29 3.84 12.12
C LEU A 269 -22.49 4.90 12.84
N ASP A 270 -22.71 5.01 14.13
CA ASP A 270 -21.85 5.71 15.06
C ASP A 270 -20.53 4.92 15.15
N GLY A 271 -19.64 5.20 14.22
CA GLY A 271 -18.26 4.79 14.27
C GLY A 271 -17.42 6.03 14.59
N THR A 272 -17.24 6.32 15.88
CA THR A 272 -16.22 7.24 16.39
C THR A 272 -14.84 6.65 16.21
#